data_829e916511a38a2bc245dab5ca4b3b86
#
_entry.id   829e916511a38a2bc245dab5ca4b3b86
#
_cell.length_a   1.000
_cell.length_b   1.000
_cell.length_c   1.000
_cell.angle_alpha   90.00
_cell.angle_beta   90.00
_cell.angle_gamma   90.00
#
_symmetry.space_group_name_H-M   'P 1'
#
loop_
_entity.id
_entity.type
_entity.pdbx_description
1 polymer ?
#
loop_
_entity_poly.entity_id
_entity_poly.type
_entity_poly.pdbx_seq_one_letter_code
_entity_poly.pdbx_strand_id
1 'polypeptide(L)'
;MITHDGDTRCLTGGQGLLLGVDPDEPRPHAVEVLPAGSTVLLHTDGLIERRGEGLDAGMTRLRQPAAALAREPLEIFCDEILTGLATDRADDVAVPVARLPERSRRAVAEA
;
A
#
# COMPACT_ATOMS: atom_id res chain seq x y z
N MET A 1 -1.49 1.28 4.00
CA MET A 1 -2.81 0.72 4.34
C MET A 1 -3.88 1.79 4.24
N ILE A 2 -5.00 1.44 3.66
CA ILE A 2 -6.17 2.32 3.55
C ILE A 2 -7.34 1.61 4.22
N THR A 3 -7.97 2.24 5.21
CA THR A 3 -9.14 1.65 5.85
C THR A 3 -10.39 1.85 4.99
N HIS A 4 -11.43 1.10 5.29
CA HIS A 4 -12.71 1.23 4.60
C HIS A 4 -13.27 2.65 4.67
N ASP A 5 -12.99 3.36 5.76
CA ASP A 5 -13.44 4.74 5.97
C ASP A 5 -12.55 5.79 5.29
N GLY A 6 -11.46 5.37 4.65
CA GLY A 6 -10.58 6.26 3.93
C GLY A 6 -9.39 6.79 4.72
N ASP A 7 -9.16 6.30 5.92
CA ASP A 7 -7.94 6.63 6.66
C ASP A 7 -6.74 5.92 6.04
N THR A 8 -5.60 6.58 6.02
CA THR A 8 -4.39 6.02 5.44
C THR A 8 -3.27 5.99 6.47
N ARG A 9 -2.44 4.94 6.38
CA ARG A 9 -1.28 4.80 7.24
C ARG A 9 -0.16 4.08 6.51
N CYS A 10 1.07 4.56 6.64
CA CYS A 10 2.23 3.83 6.17
C CYS A 10 2.61 2.75 7.19
N LEU A 11 2.81 1.53 6.69
CA LEU A 11 3.27 0.43 7.53
C LEU A 11 4.78 0.37 7.43
N THR A 12 5.47 0.85 8.47
CA THR A 12 6.92 1.00 8.46
C THR A 12 7.63 0.00 9.37
N GLY A 13 6.90 -0.85 10.05
CA GLY A 13 7.49 -1.89 10.87
C GLY A 13 8.25 -2.92 10.04
N GLY A 14 9.28 -3.53 10.61
CA GLY A 14 10.04 -4.56 9.93
C GLY A 14 11.08 -4.07 8.93
N GLN A 15 11.40 -2.78 8.94
CA GLN A 15 12.46 -2.24 8.08
C GLN A 15 13.82 -2.84 8.46
N GLY A 16 14.63 -3.13 7.45
CA GLY A 16 15.95 -3.70 7.63
C GLY A 16 16.81 -3.47 6.40
N LEU A 17 17.92 -4.18 6.32
CA LEU A 17 18.81 -4.11 5.17
C LEU A 17 18.12 -4.61 3.91
N LEU A 18 18.57 -4.11 2.78
CA LEU A 18 18.14 -4.61 1.48
C LEU A 18 18.47 -6.11 1.36
N LEU A 19 17.64 -6.82 0.62
CA LEU A 19 17.88 -8.24 0.34
C LEU A 19 19.20 -8.43 -0.40
N GLY A 20 19.97 -9.41 0.04
CA GLY A 20 21.24 -9.75 -0.60
C GLY A 20 22.42 -8.91 -0.13
N VAL A 21 22.24 -7.93 0.74
CA VAL A 21 23.35 -7.14 1.27
C VAL A 21 24.14 -7.95 2.30
N ASP A 22 23.47 -8.58 3.24
CA ASP A 22 24.10 -9.42 4.25
C ASP A 22 23.17 -10.58 4.60
N PRO A 23 23.48 -11.80 4.17
CA PRO A 23 22.61 -12.96 4.43
C PRO A 23 22.57 -13.36 5.91
N ASP A 24 23.57 -12.95 6.70
CA ASP A 24 23.63 -13.31 8.12
C ASP A 24 22.92 -12.29 9.01
N GLU A 25 22.55 -11.14 8.46
CA GLU A 25 21.83 -10.11 9.21
C GLU A 25 20.39 -10.56 9.45
N PRO A 26 19.92 -10.57 10.71
CA PRO A 26 18.53 -10.88 11.00
C PRO A 26 17.60 -9.90 10.31
N ARG A 27 16.52 -10.43 9.75
CA ARG A 27 15.50 -9.59 9.12
C ARG A 27 14.42 -9.29 10.12
N PRO A 28 14.24 -8.03 10.49
CA PRO A 28 13.13 -7.68 11.36
C PRO A 28 11.81 -7.91 10.63
N HIS A 29 10.80 -8.23 11.39
CA HIS A 29 9.45 -8.36 10.88
C HIS A 29 8.49 -7.63 11.80
N ALA A 30 7.30 -7.36 11.31
CA ALA A 30 6.27 -6.72 12.09
C ALA A 30 4.94 -7.38 11.77
N VAL A 31 4.05 -7.36 12.76
CA VAL A 31 2.68 -7.83 12.60
C VAL A 31 1.76 -6.64 12.83
N GLU A 32 0.83 -6.46 11.89
CA GLU A 32 -0.15 -5.40 11.96
C GLU A 32 -1.55 -5.99 11.97
N VAL A 33 -2.40 -5.47 12.83
CA VAL A 33 -3.81 -5.82 12.84
C VAL A 33 -4.54 -4.86 11.90
N LEU A 34 -5.18 -5.41 10.90
CA LEU A 34 -5.85 -4.62 9.88
C LEU A 34 -7.36 -4.66 10.09
N PRO A 35 -8.03 -3.49 10.14
CA PRO A 35 -9.49 -3.48 10.20
C PRO A 35 -10.11 -4.15 8.98
N ALA A 36 -11.31 -4.70 9.17
CA ALA A 36 -12.06 -5.29 8.06
C ALA A 36 -12.25 -4.25 6.94
N GLY A 37 -12.19 -4.71 5.71
CA GLY A 37 -12.33 -3.83 4.54
C GLY A 37 -11.10 -3.01 4.21
N SER A 38 -10.00 -3.18 4.94
CA SER A 38 -8.76 -2.46 4.65
C SER A 38 -8.13 -2.90 3.34
N THR A 39 -7.47 -1.97 2.67
CA THR A 39 -6.69 -2.21 1.47
C THR A 39 -5.22 -2.02 1.80
N VAL A 40 -4.40 -3.00 1.47
CA VAL A 40 -2.95 -2.91 1.59
C VAL A 40 -2.37 -2.72 0.21
N LEU A 41 -1.61 -1.65 0.04
CA LEU A 41 -0.97 -1.32 -1.23
C LEU A 41 0.54 -1.36 -1.02
N LEU A 42 1.19 -2.18 -1.81
CA LEU A 42 2.65 -2.20 -1.92
C LEU A 42 3.02 -1.55 -3.24
N HIS A 43 4.13 -0.87 -3.28
CA HIS A 43 4.56 -0.23 -4.53
C HIS A 43 6.07 -0.09 -4.58
N THR A 44 6.57 0.02 -5.79
CA THR A 44 7.94 0.44 -6.03
C THR A 44 7.99 1.96 -6.07
N ASP A 45 9.19 2.52 -5.88
CA ASP A 45 9.37 3.97 -5.84
C ASP A 45 8.93 4.65 -7.14
N GLY A 46 9.02 3.95 -8.28
CA GLY A 46 8.61 4.49 -9.57
C GLY A 46 7.16 4.98 -9.61
N LEU A 47 6.30 4.47 -8.74
CA LEU A 47 4.92 4.92 -8.68
C LEU A 47 4.80 6.35 -8.16
N ILE A 48 5.61 6.72 -7.17
CA ILE A 48 5.49 7.98 -6.44
C ILE A 48 6.66 8.92 -6.68
N GLU A 49 7.77 8.41 -7.21
CA GLU A 49 8.98 9.20 -7.39
C GLU A 49 8.84 10.14 -8.58
N ARG A 50 9.14 11.40 -8.35
CA ARG A 50 9.22 12.41 -9.40
C ARG A 50 10.50 13.20 -9.27
N ARG A 51 11.04 13.60 -10.42
CA ARG A 51 12.26 14.38 -10.45
C ARG A 51 12.11 15.69 -9.67
N GLY A 52 13.07 15.96 -8.79
CA GLY A 52 13.06 17.17 -7.98
C GLY A 52 12.17 17.14 -6.75
N GLU A 53 11.53 16.01 -6.47
CA GLU A 53 10.72 15.83 -5.28
C GLU A 53 11.28 14.74 -4.37
N GLY A 54 11.04 14.86 -3.05
CA GLY A 54 11.31 13.80 -2.11
C GLY A 54 10.21 12.75 -2.09
N LEU A 55 10.50 11.61 -1.49
CA LEU A 55 9.52 10.53 -1.37
C LEU A 55 8.30 10.92 -0.53
N ASP A 56 8.47 11.83 0.43
CA ASP A 56 7.35 12.31 1.25
C ASP A 56 6.29 13.02 0.41
N ALA A 57 6.70 13.81 -0.58
CA ALA A 57 5.78 14.46 -1.49
C ALA A 57 5.03 13.43 -2.34
N GLY A 58 5.74 12.38 -2.78
CA GLY A 58 5.13 11.29 -3.52
C GLY A 58 4.11 10.52 -2.70
N MET A 59 4.44 10.22 -1.45
CA MET A 59 3.52 9.54 -0.53
C MET A 59 2.27 10.36 -0.27
N THR A 60 2.41 11.67 -0.10
CA THR A 60 1.27 12.56 0.10
C THR A 60 0.36 12.54 -1.14
N ARG A 61 0.95 12.55 -2.32
CA ARG A 61 0.20 12.49 -3.59
C ARG A 61 -0.56 11.16 -3.73
N LEU A 62 0.01 10.07 -3.25
CA LEU A 62 -0.63 8.76 -3.28
C LEU A 62 -1.80 8.68 -2.30
N ARG A 63 -1.66 9.23 -1.11
CA ARG A 63 -2.66 9.10 -0.05
C ARG A 63 -4.03 9.64 -0.41
N GLN A 64 -4.08 10.78 -1.06
CA GLN A 64 -5.35 11.43 -1.38
C GLN A 64 -6.22 10.58 -2.32
N PRO A 65 -5.74 10.16 -3.49
CA PRO A 65 -6.55 9.31 -4.36
C PRO A 65 -6.82 7.93 -3.74
N ALA A 66 -5.87 7.38 -3.00
CA ALA A 66 -6.08 6.09 -2.34
C ALA A 66 -7.21 6.15 -1.32
N ALA A 67 -7.27 7.22 -0.53
CA ALA A 67 -8.35 7.43 0.42
C ALA A 67 -9.71 7.58 -0.27
N ALA A 68 -9.73 8.33 -1.37
CA ALA A 68 -10.96 8.53 -2.14
C ALA A 68 -11.49 7.24 -2.76
N LEU A 69 -10.60 6.29 -3.06
CA LEU A 69 -10.95 5.02 -3.70
C LEU A 69 -11.12 3.86 -2.71
N ALA A 70 -11.14 4.14 -1.41
CA ALA A 70 -11.12 3.12 -0.36
C ALA A 70 -12.26 2.10 -0.47
N ARG A 71 -13.41 2.49 -1.02
CA ARG A 71 -14.59 1.64 -1.14
C ARG A 71 -14.85 1.16 -2.56
N GLU A 72 -14.04 1.59 -3.51
CA GLU A 72 -14.20 1.16 -4.89
C GLU A 72 -13.78 -0.30 -5.07
N PRO A 73 -14.36 -1.01 -6.05
CA PRO A 73 -13.87 -2.33 -6.39
C PRO A 73 -12.38 -2.34 -6.63
N LEU A 74 -11.73 -3.42 -6.28
CA LEU A 74 -10.26 -3.49 -6.31
C LEU A 74 -9.68 -3.21 -7.69
N GLU A 75 -10.34 -3.67 -8.74
CA GLU A 75 -9.89 -3.42 -10.11
C GLU A 75 -9.92 -1.93 -10.45
N ILE A 76 -10.98 -1.24 -10.04
CA ILE A 76 -11.10 0.20 -10.24
C ILE A 76 -10.05 0.94 -9.44
N PHE A 77 -9.84 0.53 -8.19
CA PHE A 77 -8.81 1.10 -7.34
C PHE A 77 -7.44 1.03 -8.03
N CYS A 78 -7.06 -0.15 -8.51
CA CYS A 78 -5.77 -0.34 -9.15
C CYS A 78 -5.64 0.50 -10.42
N ASP A 79 -6.66 0.49 -11.28
CA ASP A 79 -6.63 1.24 -12.53
C ASP A 79 -6.51 2.74 -12.31
N GLU A 80 -7.27 3.26 -11.37
CA GLU A 80 -7.26 4.70 -11.06
C GLU A 80 -5.93 5.13 -10.43
N ILE A 81 -5.37 4.31 -9.54
CA ILE A 81 -4.06 4.61 -8.93
C ILE A 81 -2.97 4.64 -10.00
N LEU A 82 -2.93 3.64 -10.87
CA LEU A 82 -1.93 3.58 -11.93
C LEU A 82 -2.09 4.74 -12.91
N THR A 83 -3.31 4.99 -13.36
CA THR A 83 -3.58 6.05 -14.32
C THR A 83 -3.26 7.44 -13.76
N GLY A 84 -3.61 7.66 -12.49
CA GLY A 84 -3.43 8.96 -11.87
C GLY A 84 -2.00 9.29 -11.47
N LEU A 85 -1.18 8.29 -11.16
CA LEU A 85 0.16 8.51 -10.62
C LEU A 85 1.29 8.21 -11.59
N ALA A 86 1.06 7.32 -12.56
CA ALA A 86 2.11 6.82 -13.44
C ALA A 86 2.31 7.70 -14.68
N THR A 87 2.28 9.01 -14.55
CA THR A 87 2.33 9.92 -15.69
C THR A 87 3.73 10.25 -16.18
N ASP A 88 4.74 10.10 -15.32
CA ASP A 88 6.09 10.57 -15.63
C ASP A 88 7.12 9.61 -15.07
N ARG A 89 7.07 8.38 -15.54
CA ARG A 89 7.88 7.30 -14.98
C ARG A 89 9.31 7.36 -15.47
N ALA A 90 10.22 7.49 -14.51
CA ALA A 90 11.63 7.26 -14.75
C ALA A 90 12.02 5.80 -14.52
N ASP A 91 11.12 5.01 -13.92
CA ASP A 91 11.42 3.65 -13.46
C ASP A 91 10.22 2.74 -13.61
N ASP A 92 10.44 1.44 -13.51
CA ASP A 92 9.38 0.45 -13.56
C ASP A 92 8.44 0.59 -12.36
N VAL A 93 7.17 0.31 -12.59
CA VAL A 93 6.14 0.39 -11.55
C VAL A 93 5.53 -0.98 -11.31
N ALA A 94 5.50 -1.40 -10.06
CA ALA A 94 4.78 -2.57 -9.61
C ALA A 94 3.92 -2.17 -8.42
N VAL A 95 2.64 -2.56 -8.44
CA VAL A 95 1.67 -2.18 -7.42
C VAL A 95 0.80 -3.36 -7.05
N PRO A 96 1.30 -4.27 -6.20
CA PRO A 96 0.45 -5.30 -5.63
C PRO A 96 -0.54 -4.69 -4.64
N VAL A 97 -1.80 -5.09 -4.72
CA VAL A 97 -2.86 -4.59 -3.86
C VAL A 97 -3.68 -5.76 -3.35
N ALA A 98 -3.98 -5.74 -2.06
CA ALA A 98 -4.83 -6.74 -1.44
C ALA A 98 -5.88 -6.04 -0.58
N ARG A 99 -7.09 -6.54 -0.63
CA ARG A 99 -8.18 -6.00 0.19
C ARG A 99 -8.76 -7.09 1.06
N LEU A 100 -8.92 -6.78 2.34
CA LEU A 100 -9.53 -7.69 3.29
C LEU A 100 -11.05 -7.65 3.18
N PRO A 101 -11.74 -8.76 3.47
CA PRO A 101 -13.20 -8.78 3.50
C PRO A 101 -13.74 -7.72 4.47
N GLU A 102 -14.88 -7.15 4.14
CA GLU A 102 -15.53 -6.17 5.00
C GLU A 102 -16.00 -6.78 6.31
N ARG A 103 -16.36 -8.07 6.29
CA ARG A 103 -16.83 -8.75 7.47
C ARG A 103 -16.52 -10.22 7.40
N SER A 104 -16.03 -10.75 8.50
CA SER A 104 -15.78 -12.18 8.62
C SER A 104 -17.01 -12.89 9.20
N ARG A 105 -17.82 -13.46 8.33
CA ARG A 105 -18.92 -14.33 8.76
C ARG A 105 -18.40 -15.58 9.46
N ARG A 106 -17.24 -16.01 9.07
CA ARG A 106 -16.63 -17.21 9.58
C ARG A 106 -16.31 -17.11 11.06
N ALA A 107 -15.82 -15.96 11.50
CA ALA A 107 -15.53 -15.73 12.90
C ALA A 107 -16.80 -15.84 13.76
N VAL A 108 -17.92 -15.39 13.24
CA VAL A 108 -19.22 -15.51 13.93
C VAL A 108 -19.68 -16.96 13.99
N ALA A 109 -19.51 -17.71 12.92
CA ALA A 109 -19.92 -19.11 12.84
C ALA A 109 -19.09 -20.02 13.75
N GLU A 110 -17.83 -19.65 13.98
CA GLU A 110 -16.92 -20.42 14.82
C GLU A 110 -17.01 -20.06 16.31
N ALA A 111 -17.66 -18.99 16.61
CA ALA A 111 -17.92 -18.58 17.97
C ALA A 111 -19.11 -19.36 18.53
#